data_418a6471d62b7d9393a12f82a7cfe388
#
_entry.id   418a6471d62b7d9393a12f82a7cfe388
#
_cell.length_a   1.000
_cell.length_b   1.000
_cell.length_c   1.000
_cell.angle_alpha   90.00
_cell.angle_beta   90.00
_cell.angle_gamma   90.00
#
_symmetry.space_group_name_H-M   'P 1'
#
loop_
_entity.id
_entity.type
_entity.pdbx_description
1 polymer ?
#
loop_
_entity_poly.entity_id
_entity_poly.type
_entity_poly.pdbx_seq_one_letter_code
_entity_poly.pdbx_strand_id
1 'polypeptide(L)'
;MTDTAIKRGDIWWISLDPTQGSEIRKTRPCVVLTHDTLNRLRRTVVVVPLSTTAKPHPPITVPVKCQGGSAVAVIDQIRAVAKHRLKSKVEILSLDELDEVCQAVSAILELR
;
A
#
# COMPACT_ATOMS: atom_id res chain seq x y z
N MET A 1 -2.03 -26.41 5.17
CA MET A 1 -1.45 -25.09 5.15
C MET A 1 -2.49 -24.03 4.79
N THR A 2 -2.52 -22.98 5.54
CA THR A 2 -3.44 -21.91 5.25
C THR A 2 -2.77 -20.94 4.28
N ASP A 3 -3.43 -20.73 3.16
CA ASP A 3 -2.97 -19.74 2.20
C ASP A 3 -3.76 -18.46 2.47
N THR A 4 -3.08 -17.46 3.00
CA THR A 4 -3.74 -16.20 3.28
C THR A 4 -3.91 -15.44 1.97
N ALA A 5 -5.14 -15.32 1.52
CA ALA A 5 -5.43 -14.60 0.29
C ALA A 5 -5.11 -13.13 0.46
N ILE A 6 -4.49 -12.57 -0.57
CA ILE A 6 -4.20 -11.14 -0.63
C ILE A 6 -5.46 -10.44 -1.13
N LYS A 7 -5.94 -9.47 -0.37
CA LYS A 7 -7.17 -8.76 -0.68
C LYS A 7 -6.93 -7.26 -0.78
N ARG A 8 -7.71 -6.61 -1.64
CA ARG A 8 -7.71 -5.17 -1.74
C ARG A 8 -8.04 -4.55 -0.38
N GLY A 9 -7.24 -3.59 0.03
CA GLY A 9 -7.40 -2.95 1.34
C GLY A 9 -6.56 -3.58 2.44
N ASP A 10 -5.98 -4.74 2.19
CA ASP A 10 -5.06 -5.36 3.16
C ASP A 10 -3.81 -4.51 3.32
N ILE A 11 -3.30 -4.47 4.52
CA ILE A 11 -1.96 -3.93 4.80
C ILE A 11 -1.05 -5.13 5.06
N TRP A 12 0.03 -5.21 4.30
CA TRP A 12 1.03 -6.28 4.40
C TRP A 12 2.41 -5.71 4.63
N TRP A 13 3.22 -6.42 5.42
CA TRP A 13 4.65 -6.17 5.45
C TRP A 13 5.23 -6.62 4.12
N ILE A 14 5.86 -5.71 3.40
CA ILE A 14 6.36 -5.99 2.06
C ILE A 14 7.82 -5.57 1.97
N SER A 15 8.64 -6.46 1.42
CA SER A 15 10.05 -6.15 1.14
C SER A 15 10.12 -5.29 -0.11
N LEU A 16 10.55 -4.06 0.03
CA LEU A 16 10.66 -3.11 -1.08
C LEU A 16 12.07 -3.03 -1.67
N ASP A 17 13.04 -3.67 -1.04
CA ASP A 17 14.39 -3.73 -1.57
C ASP A 17 14.49 -4.77 -2.69
N PRO A 18 15.37 -4.56 -3.65
CA PRO A 18 16.22 -3.40 -3.83
C PRO A 18 15.46 -2.24 -4.50
N THR A 19 15.80 -1.02 -4.09
CA THR A 19 15.25 0.19 -4.69
C THR A 19 16.40 1.15 -4.98
N GLN A 20 16.09 2.22 -5.72
CA GLN A 20 17.09 3.20 -6.11
C GLN A 20 16.57 4.60 -5.82
N GLY A 21 17.51 5.53 -5.61
CA GLY A 21 17.19 6.93 -5.43
C GLY A 21 16.40 7.20 -4.16
N SER A 22 15.36 8.01 -4.28
CA SER A 22 14.55 8.43 -3.14
C SER A 22 13.34 7.50 -2.88
N GLU A 23 13.28 6.36 -3.55
CA GLU A 23 12.20 5.41 -3.31
C GLU A 23 12.28 4.85 -1.90
N ILE A 24 11.12 4.54 -1.33
CA ILE A 24 11.02 3.94 -0.01
C ILE A 24 11.60 2.54 -0.06
N ARG A 25 12.48 2.23 0.89
CA ARG A 25 13.24 0.99 0.95
C ARG A 25 12.83 0.12 2.12
N LYS A 26 13.46 -1.03 2.21
CA LYS A 26 13.33 -1.99 3.30
C LYS A 26 11.94 -2.60 3.33
N THR A 27 11.67 -3.30 4.41
CA THR A 27 10.35 -3.88 4.63
C THR A 27 9.46 -2.84 5.28
N ARG A 28 8.33 -2.59 4.66
CA ARG A 28 7.39 -1.56 5.12
C ARG A 28 5.97 -2.09 5.06
N PRO A 29 5.08 -1.59 5.90
CA PRO A 29 3.67 -1.88 5.70
C PRO A 29 3.18 -1.14 4.45
N CYS A 30 2.46 -1.85 3.60
CA CYS A 30 1.91 -1.28 2.37
C CYS A 30 0.48 -1.74 2.22
N VAL A 31 -0.36 -0.86 1.67
CA VAL A 31 -1.76 -1.20 1.43
C VAL A 31 -1.93 -1.68 -0.01
N VAL A 32 -2.66 -2.79 -0.17
CA VAL A 32 -2.93 -3.39 -1.48
C VAL A 32 -4.13 -2.68 -2.10
N LEU A 33 -3.96 -2.20 -3.32
CA LEU A 33 -5.04 -1.49 -4.02
C LEU A 33 -5.65 -2.29 -5.15
N THR A 34 -4.99 -3.34 -5.60
CA THR A 34 -5.42 -4.13 -6.75
C THR A 34 -6.70 -4.88 -6.46
N HIS A 35 -7.57 -4.95 -7.45
CA HIS A 35 -8.82 -5.72 -7.40
C HIS A 35 -8.54 -7.17 -7.02
N ASP A 36 -9.43 -7.76 -6.24
CA ASP A 36 -9.24 -9.11 -5.70
C ASP A 36 -9.05 -10.17 -6.77
N THR A 37 -9.71 -10.05 -7.90
CA THR A 37 -9.55 -11.00 -9.01
C THR A 37 -8.12 -10.97 -9.53
N LEU A 38 -7.55 -9.78 -9.69
CA LEU A 38 -6.17 -9.65 -10.13
C LEU A 38 -5.20 -10.13 -9.06
N ASN A 39 -5.52 -9.90 -7.80
CA ASN A 39 -4.70 -10.38 -6.68
C ASN A 39 -4.58 -11.90 -6.69
N ARG A 40 -5.63 -12.60 -7.14
CA ARG A 40 -5.57 -14.07 -7.27
C ARG A 40 -4.82 -14.53 -8.50
N LEU A 41 -4.99 -13.83 -9.61
CA LEU A 41 -4.58 -14.33 -10.92
C LEU A 41 -3.20 -13.85 -11.37
N ARG A 42 -2.76 -12.68 -10.90
CA ARG A 42 -1.49 -12.12 -11.33
C ARG A 42 -0.40 -12.44 -10.33
N ARG A 43 0.86 -12.33 -10.77
CA ARG A 43 2.02 -12.54 -9.90
C ARG A 43 2.46 -11.27 -9.19
N THR A 44 1.83 -10.16 -9.50
CA THR A 44 2.14 -8.88 -8.88
C THR A 44 0.87 -8.27 -8.32
N VAL A 45 1.04 -7.36 -7.37
CA VAL A 45 -0.05 -6.56 -6.82
C VAL A 45 0.42 -5.11 -6.78
N VAL A 46 -0.52 -4.18 -6.88
CA VAL A 46 -0.22 -2.75 -6.81
C VAL A 46 -0.43 -2.31 -5.37
N VAL A 47 0.56 -1.65 -4.81
CA VAL A 47 0.54 -1.25 -3.40
C VAL A 47 0.98 0.20 -3.24
N VAL A 48 0.62 0.78 -2.09
CA VAL A 48 1.09 2.09 -1.65
C VAL A 48 1.75 1.90 -0.31
N PRO A 49 3.03 2.32 -0.16
CA PRO A 49 3.71 2.17 1.13
C PRO A 49 3.19 3.15 2.16
N LEU A 50 3.24 2.73 3.42
CA LEU A 50 2.91 3.56 4.57
C LEU A 50 4.20 3.99 5.25
N SER A 51 4.19 5.19 5.83
CA SER A 51 5.34 5.72 6.54
C SER A 51 4.90 6.37 7.84
N THR A 52 5.67 6.15 8.91
CA THR A 52 5.44 6.83 10.18
C THR A 52 6.29 8.09 10.32
N THR A 53 7.21 8.31 9.38
CA THR A 53 8.16 9.43 9.47
C THR A 53 7.97 10.48 8.38
N ALA A 54 7.26 10.16 7.31
CA ALA A 54 7.03 11.11 6.23
C ALA A 54 6.13 12.25 6.72
N LYS A 55 6.43 13.46 6.28
CA LYS A 55 5.62 14.62 6.63
C LYS A 55 4.33 14.62 5.82
N PRO A 56 3.20 14.98 6.42
CA PRO A 56 1.96 15.11 5.68
C PRO A 56 2.07 16.13 4.55
N HIS A 57 1.60 15.74 3.38
CA HIS A 57 1.63 16.61 2.19
C HIS A 57 0.49 16.22 1.25
N PRO A 58 -0.77 16.51 1.60
CA PRO A 58 -1.89 16.15 0.72
C PRO A 58 -1.80 16.85 -0.64
N PRO A 59 -2.24 16.23 -1.73
CA PRO A 59 -2.79 14.87 -1.83
C PRO A 59 -1.74 13.79 -2.02
N ILE A 60 -0.46 14.13 -1.92
CA ILE A 60 0.63 13.16 -2.08
C ILE A 60 0.66 12.17 -0.93
N THR A 61 0.21 12.60 0.26
CA THR A 61 0.07 11.71 1.40
C THR A 61 -1.36 11.71 1.91
N VAL A 62 -1.78 10.58 2.46
CA VAL A 62 -3.10 10.43 3.09
C VAL A 62 -2.89 9.86 4.49
N PRO A 63 -3.42 10.51 5.54
CA PRO A 63 -3.29 9.96 6.88
C PRO A 63 -4.10 8.67 7.03
N VAL A 64 -3.47 7.68 7.65
CA VAL A 64 -4.11 6.39 7.91
C VAL A 64 -3.68 5.90 9.29
N LYS A 65 -4.40 4.91 9.80
CA LYS A 65 -4.02 4.25 11.04
C LYS A 65 -3.44 2.88 10.70
N CYS A 66 -2.37 2.53 11.40
CA CYS A 66 -1.73 1.24 11.21
C CYS A 66 -1.18 0.80 12.56
N GLN A 67 -1.56 -0.38 13.01
CA GLN A 67 -1.11 -0.96 14.28
C GLN A 67 -1.37 -0.02 15.46
N GLY A 68 -2.53 0.63 15.47
CA GLY A 68 -2.94 1.53 16.54
C GLY A 68 -2.26 2.88 16.53
N GLY A 69 -1.38 3.15 15.59
CA GLY A 69 -0.66 4.41 15.49
C GLY A 69 -0.97 5.18 14.23
N SER A 70 -0.50 6.40 14.16
CA SER A 70 -0.67 7.26 13.00
C SER A 70 0.42 7.01 11.98
N ALA A 71 0.03 6.96 10.71
CA ALA A 71 0.95 6.82 9.58
C ALA A 71 0.40 7.62 8.43
N VAL A 72 1.15 7.75 7.36
CA VAL A 72 0.66 8.32 6.11
C VAL A 72 0.90 7.34 4.98
N ALA A 73 -0.07 7.23 4.08
CA ALA A 73 0.10 6.52 2.83
C ALA A 73 0.81 7.46 1.87
N VAL A 74 1.93 7.02 1.32
CA VAL A 74 2.74 7.86 0.44
C VAL A 74 2.34 7.56 -0.99
N ILE A 75 1.37 8.32 -1.48
CA ILE A 75 0.61 8.00 -2.69
C ILE A 75 1.50 7.98 -3.95
N ASP A 76 2.45 8.91 -4.04
CA ASP A 76 3.32 8.98 -5.22
C ASP A 76 4.38 7.87 -5.25
N GLN A 77 4.44 7.04 -4.21
CA GLN A 77 5.28 5.84 -4.20
C GLN A 77 4.50 4.57 -4.60
N ILE A 78 3.32 4.75 -5.15
CA ILE A 78 2.52 3.63 -5.67
C ILE A 78 3.35 2.80 -6.64
N ARG A 79 3.29 1.47 -6.50
CA ARG A 79 4.11 0.59 -7.32
C ARG A 79 3.54 -0.81 -7.37
N ALA A 80 3.92 -1.55 -8.40
CA ALA A 80 3.65 -2.96 -8.48
C ALA A 80 4.79 -3.73 -7.83
N VAL A 81 4.46 -4.74 -7.04
CA VAL A 81 5.45 -5.60 -6.41
C VAL A 81 5.08 -7.06 -6.66
N ALA A 82 6.09 -7.92 -6.71
CA ALA A 82 5.87 -9.35 -6.84
C ALA A 82 5.27 -9.90 -5.55
N LYS A 83 4.36 -10.84 -5.68
CA LYS A 83 3.66 -11.39 -4.50
C LYS A 83 4.61 -12.02 -3.49
N HIS A 84 5.73 -12.60 -3.94
CA HIS A 84 6.66 -13.21 -3.00
C HIS A 84 7.31 -12.20 -2.07
N ARG A 85 7.19 -10.90 -2.35
CA ARG A 85 7.70 -9.85 -1.47
C ARG A 85 6.78 -9.56 -0.30
N LEU A 86 5.53 -10.05 -0.34
CA LEU A 86 4.60 -9.90 0.78
C LEU A 86 4.96 -10.92 1.85
N LYS A 87 5.24 -10.44 3.06
CA LYS A 87 5.77 -11.29 4.14
C LYS A 87 4.68 -11.72 5.11
N SER A 88 3.95 -10.78 5.66
CA SER A 88 2.87 -11.11 6.59
C SER A 88 1.81 -10.01 6.54
N LYS A 89 0.57 -10.42 6.75
CA LYS A 89 -0.55 -9.49 6.80
C LYS A 89 -0.55 -8.79 8.14
N VAL A 90 -0.72 -7.47 8.11
CA VAL A 90 -0.77 -6.65 9.32
C VAL A 90 -2.20 -6.49 9.80
N GLU A 91 -3.05 -5.93 8.93
CA GLU A 91 -4.46 -5.65 9.23
C GLU A 91 -5.15 -5.21 7.95
N ILE A 92 -6.41 -4.82 8.08
CA ILE A 92 -7.20 -4.33 6.95
C ILE A 92 -7.43 -2.85 7.17
N LEU A 93 -7.16 -2.05 6.15
CA LEU A 93 -7.43 -0.61 6.19
C LEU A 93 -8.94 -0.39 6.25
N SER A 94 -9.40 0.63 6.99
CA SER A 94 -10.81 0.95 7.02
C SER A 94 -11.29 1.35 5.62
N LEU A 95 -12.58 1.15 5.35
CA LEU A 95 -13.14 1.48 4.04
C LEU A 95 -13.02 2.98 3.75
N ASP A 96 -13.20 3.82 4.77
CA ASP A 96 -13.07 5.27 4.59
C ASP A 96 -11.64 5.66 4.22
N GLU A 97 -10.66 5.07 4.90
CA GLU A 97 -9.26 5.35 4.61
C GLU A 97 -8.87 4.82 3.23
N LEU A 98 -9.34 3.63 2.89
CA LEU A 98 -9.10 3.06 1.56
C LEU A 98 -9.66 3.95 0.47
N ASP A 99 -10.87 4.48 0.69
CA ASP A 99 -11.50 5.40 -0.26
C ASP A 99 -10.66 6.68 -0.42
N GLU A 100 -10.17 7.23 0.67
CA GLU A 100 -9.32 8.43 0.62
C GLU A 100 -8.01 8.16 -0.13
N VAL A 101 -7.41 7.01 0.10
CA VAL A 101 -6.19 6.62 -0.63
C VAL A 101 -6.48 6.51 -2.12
N CYS A 102 -7.59 5.87 -2.48
CA CYS A 102 -7.96 5.71 -3.90
C CYS A 102 -8.27 7.04 -4.57
N GLN A 103 -8.94 7.95 -3.86
CA GLN A 103 -9.20 9.29 -4.37
C GLN A 103 -7.90 10.05 -4.61
N ALA A 104 -6.94 9.92 -3.72
CA ALA A 104 -5.64 10.56 -3.87
C ALA A 104 -4.87 9.98 -5.06
N VAL A 105 -4.92 8.67 -5.26
CA VAL A 105 -4.32 8.03 -6.45
C VAL A 105 -4.95 8.59 -7.71
N SER A 106 -6.28 8.67 -7.73
CA SER A 106 -7.01 9.22 -8.86
C SER A 106 -6.58 10.66 -9.15
N ALA A 107 -6.39 11.45 -8.09
CA ALA A 107 -6.02 12.85 -8.23
C ALA A 107 -4.62 13.02 -8.82
N ILE A 108 -3.63 12.31 -8.28
CA ILE A 108 -2.25 12.50 -8.74
C ILE A 108 -2.00 11.90 -10.12
N LEU A 109 -2.79 10.89 -10.51
CA LEU A 109 -2.69 10.28 -11.83
C LEU A 109 -3.69 10.86 -12.82
N GLU A 110 -4.49 11.81 -12.38
CA GLU A 110 -5.53 12.45 -13.20
C GLU A 110 -6.52 11.45 -13.80
N LEU A 111 -6.89 10.45 -13.02
CA LEU A 111 -7.90 9.48 -13.40
C LEU A 111 -9.30 10.05 -13.16
N ARG A 112 -10.24 9.53 -13.91
CA ARG A 112 -11.62 9.99 -13.78
C ARG A 112 -12.39 9.22 -12.75
#